data_12da23f977ebb759f6307b79bee9e657
#
_entry.id   12da23f977ebb759f6307b79bee9e657
#
_cell.length_a   1.000
_cell.length_b   1.000
_cell.length_c   1.000
_cell.angle_alpha   90.00
_cell.angle_beta   90.00
_cell.angle_gamma   90.00
#
_symmetry.space_group_name_H-M   'P 1'
#
loop_
_entity.id
_entity.type
_entity.pdbx_description
1 polymer ?
#
loop_
_entity_poly.entity_id
_entity_poly.type
_entity_poly.pdbx_seq_one_letter_code
_entity_poly.pdbx_strand_id
1 'polypeptide(L)'
;MEFLQAHWLDIVTTVLGLAYILLEYKASIWMWAVGFAMQALGIVLYYQKGLYADCGMEFYYLAMTVYGYWKWKTHPHPLPAEGGGIKSLLPSLSREGMGVGLFVIAAIWAVIYWLLVTFTNSNVPLADSFTTALSIVGIWALAHKYLEQWFIWIAVDVVTSVLYFYKDIPFKASLYALYVVIAIFGYLKWRKMINN
;
A
#
# COMPACT_ATOMS: atom_id res chain seq x y z
N MET A 1 7.06 9.26 -31.01
CA MET A 1 8.00 8.42 -30.23
C MET A 1 8.55 9.14 -29.00
N GLU A 2 8.75 10.45 -29.03
CA GLU A 2 9.28 11.26 -27.91
C GLU A 2 8.38 11.23 -26.65
N PHE A 3 7.04 11.25 -26.79
CA PHE A 3 6.13 11.16 -25.68
C PHE A 3 6.26 9.84 -24.90
N LEU A 4 6.37 8.72 -25.59
CA LEU A 4 6.57 7.41 -24.96
C LEU A 4 7.93 7.29 -24.28
N GLN A 5 8.96 7.91 -24.84
CA GLN A 5 10.30 7.93 -24.23
C GLN A 5 10.35 8.81 -22.97
N ALA A 6 9.58 9.91 -22.94
CA ALA A 6 9.51 10.78 -21.78
C ALA A 6 8.67 10.19 -20.61
N HIS A 7 7.64 9.37 -20.92
CA HIS A 7 6.66 8.90 -19.94
C HIS A 7 6.64 7.36 -19.74
N TRP A 8 7.61 6.63 -20.31
CA TRP A 8 7.60 5.17 -20.25
C TRP A 8 7.62 4.61 -18.82
N LEU A 9 8.35 5.26 -17.90
CA LEU A 9 8.39 4.87 -16.49
C LEU A 9 7.03 5.05 -15.81
N ASP A 10 6.33 6.15 -16.08
CA ASP A 10 5.00 6.42 -15.54
C ASP A 10 3.98 5.40 -16.07
N ILE A 11 4.10 5.01 -17.33
CA ILE A 11 3.25 4.00 -17.96
C ILE A 11 3.53 2.62 -17.34
N VAL A 12 4.80 2.23 -17.25
CA VAL A 12 5.19 0.93 -16.68
C VAL A 12 4.76 0.81 -15.22
N THR A 13 5.02 1.82 -14.40
CA THR A 13 4.62 1.81 -12.98
C THR A 13 3.10 1.80 -12.81
N THR A 14 2.36 2.48 -13.66
CA THR A 14 0.88 2.43 -13.65
C THR A 14 0.36 1.03 -13.99
N VAL A 15 0.90 0.40 -15.05
CA VAL A 15 0.52 -0.96 -15.44
C VAL A 15 0.85 -1.98 -14.34
N LEU A 16 2.05 -1.87 -13.75
CA LEU A 16 2.46 -2.72 -12.63
C LEU A 16 1.56 -2.50 -11.40
N GLY A 17 1.18 -1.25 -11.10
CA GLY A 17 0.27 -0.93 -10.01
C GLY A 17 -1.12 -1.55 -10.19
N LEU A 18 -1.67 -1.48 -11.40
CA LEU A 18 -2.93 -2.15 -11.72
C LEU A 18 -2.81 -3.68 -11.63
N ALA A 19 -1.72 -4.25 -12.13
CA ALA A 19 -1.46 -5.68 -12.01
C ALA A 19 -1.33 -6.11 -10.54
N TYR A 20 -0.62 -5.32 -9.72
CA TYR A 20 -0.45 -5.56 -8.30
C TYR A 20 -1.80 -5.62 -7.57
N ILE A 21 -2.64 -4.59 -7.70
CA ILE A 21 -3.93 -4.53 -6.99
C ILE A 21 -4.91 -5.62 -7.47
N LEU A 22 -4.86 -6.01 -8.75
CA LEU A 22 -5.66 -7.12 -9.27
C LEU A 22 -5.20 -8.48 -8.71
N LEU A 23 -3.90 -8.67 -8.52
CA LEU A 23 -3.35 -9.87 -7.88
C LEU A 23 -3.66 -9.89 -6.38
N GLU A 24 -3.61 -8.74 -5.72
CA GLU A 24 -4.01 -8.57 -4.32
C GLU A 24 -5.50 -8.87 -4.13
N TYR A 25 -6.36 -8.37 -5.02
CA TYR A 25 -7.77 -8.69 -5.07
C TYR A 25 -8.04 -10.20 -5.14
N LYS A 26 -7.20 -10.94 -5.87
CA LYS A 26 -7.26 -12.41 -5.98
C LYS A 26 -6.56 -13.14 -4.81
N ALA A 27 -5.97 -12.43 -3.86
CA ALA A 27 -5.10 -12.98 -2.82
C ALA A 27 -3.98 -13.87 -3.39
N SER A 28 -3.41 -13.47 -4.53
CA SER A 28 -2.39 -14.23 -5.24
C SER A 28 -0.99 -13.90 -4.73
N ILE A 29 -0.18 -14.93 -4.47
CA ILE A 29 1.22 -14.75 -4.03
C ILE A 29 2.06 -13.98 -5.06
N TRP A 30 1.67 -13.99 -6.34
CA TRP A 30 2.37 -13.28 -7.41
C TRP A 30 2.36 -11.77 -7.27
N MET A 31 1.44 -11.21 -6.45
CA MET A 31 1.47 -9.77 -6.15
C MET A 31 2.79 -9.34 -5.52
N TRP A 32 3.42 -10.21 -4.72
CA TRP A 32 4.71 -9.92 -4.10
C TRP A 32 5.85 -9.85 -5.13
N ALA A 33 5.80 -10.65 -6.19
CA ALA A 33 6.77 -10.56 -7.29
C ALA A 33 6.61 -9.27 -8.09
N VAL A 34 5.36 -8.87 -8.38
CA VAL A 34 5.07 -7.58 -9.03
C VAL A 34 5.48 -6.42 -8.13
N GLY A 35 5.15 -6.48 -6.83
CA GLY A 35 5.58 -5.49 -5.84
C GLY A 35 7.09 -5.34 -5.79
N PHE A 36 7.84 -6.44 -5.79
CA PHE A 36 9.30 -6.40 -5.83
C PHE A 36 9.83 -5.61 -7.05
N ALA A 37 9.28 -5.88 -8.24
CA ALA A 37 9.66 -5.15 -9.44
C ALA A 37 9.33 -3.65 -9.36
N MET A 38 8.15 -3.31 -8.81
CA MET A 38 7.73 -1.92 -8.61
C MET A 38 8.69 -1.18 -7.67
N GLN A 39 8.99 -1.75 -6.51
CA GLN A 39 9.85 -1.10 -5.52
C GLN A 39 11.29 -0.96 -6.04
N ALA A 40 11.80 -1.96 -6.76
CA ALA A 40 13.13 -1.88 -7.37
C ALA A 40 13.22 -0.73 -8.40
N LEU A 41 12.18 -0.57 -9.23
CA LEU A 41 12.10 0.55 -10.18
C LEU A 41 11.93 1.88 -9.46
N GLY A 42 11.13 1.93 -8.39
CA GLY A 42 10.91 3.10 -7.55
C GLY A 42 12.22 3.59 -6.91
N ILE A 43 13.02 2.70 -6.35
CA ILE A 43 14.35 3.02 -5.78
C ILE A 43 15.23 3.73 -6.82
N VAL A 44 15.34 3.15 -8.02
CA VAL A 44 16.16 3.75 -9.09
C VAL A 44 15.62 5.12 -9.49
N LEU A 45 14.31 5.24 -9.67
CA LEU A 45 13.65 6.47 -10.09
C LEU A 45 13.85 7.59 -9.05
N TYR A 46 13.55 7.33 -7.78
CA TYR A 46 13.65 8.33 -6.73
C TYR A 46 15.09 8.71 -6.41
N TYR A 47 16.01 7.75 -6.47
CA TYR A 47 17.45 8.04 -6.35
C TYR A 47 17.94 8.98 -7.45
N GLN A 48 17.57 8.72 -8.72
CA GLN A 48 17.94 9.56 -9.85
C GLN A 48 17.35 10.98 -9.78
N LYS A 49 16.15 11.11 -9.16
CA LYS A 49 15.50 12.41 -8.95
C LYS A 49 15.99 13.15 -7.69
N GLY A 50 16.90 12.57 -6.91
CA GLY A 50 17.36 13.15 -5.64
C GLY A 50 16.32 13.14 -4.52
N LEU A 51 15.25 12.35 -4.65
CA LEU A 51 14.16 12.21 -3.69
C LEU A 51 14.51 11.10 -2.69
N TYR A 52 15.50 11.37 -1.83
CA TYR A 52 16.06 10.35 -0.94
C TYR A 52 15.09 9.84 0.12
N ALA A 53 14.15 10.67 0.57
CA ALA A 53 13.12 10.24 1.52
C ALA A 53 12.17 9.20 0.90
N ASP A 54 11.69 9.46 -0.33
CA ASP A 54 10.85 8.53 -1.09
C ASP A 54 11.63 7.25 -1.42
N CYS A 55 12.91 7.39 -1.80
CA CYS A 55 13.81 6.26 -2.01
C CYS A 55 13.94 5.39 -0.76
N GLY A 56 14.06 5.99 0.43
CA GLY A 56 14.07 5.28 1.72
C GLY A 56 12.79 4.49 1.98
N MET A 57 11.64 5.06 1.62
CA MET A 57 10.35 4.36 1.72
C MET A 57 10.24 3.17 0.77
N GLU A 58 10.79 3.28 -0.44
CA GLU A 58 10.83 2.14 -1.38
C GLU A 58 11.68 0.98 -0.83
N PHE A 59 12.78 1.25 -0.14
CA PHE A 59 13.54 0.20 0.56
C PHE A 59 12.72 -0.49 1.65
N TYR A 60 11.92 0.27 2.41
CA TYR A 60 11.02 -0.31 3.39
C TYR A 60 9.98 -1.22 2.72
N TYR A 61 9.32 -0.75 1.65
CA TYR A 61 8.35 -1.55 0.92
C TYR A 61 8.97 -2.78 0.28
N LEU A 62 10.20 -2.68 -0.24
CA LEU A 62 10.95 -3.82 -0.79
C LEU A 62 11.19 -4.89 0.29
N ALA A 63 11.64 -4.49 1.47
CA ALA A 63 11.83 -5.39 2.61
C ALA A 63 10.52 -6.07 3.02
N MET A 64 9.42 -5.30 3.09
CA MET A 64 8.09 -5.82 3.40
C MET A 64 7.55 -6.76 2.31
N THR A 65 7.88 -6.51 1.06
CA THR A 65 7.53 -7.38 -0.07
C THR A 65 8.22 -8.75 0.06
N VAL A 66 9.50 -8.77 0.38
CA VAL A 66 10.24 -10.01 0.63
C VAL A 66 9.69 -10.75 1.85
N TYR A 67 9.44 -10.03 2.94
CA TYR A 67 8.81 -10.58 4.15
C TYR A 67 7.43 -11.18 3.86
N GLY A 68 6.58 -10.45 3.17
CA GLY A 68 5.22 -10.89 2.81
C GLY A 68 5.24 -12.14 1.92
N TYR A 69 6.11 -12.15 0.89
CA TYR A 69 6.30 -13.33 0.04
C TYR A 69 6.70 -14.55 0.87
N TRP A 70 7.74 -14.42 1.70
CA TRP A 70 8.21 -15.49 2.57
C TRP A 70 7.10 -15.98 3.50
N LYS A 71 6.38 -15.06 4.15
CA LYS A 71 5.30 -15.39 5.07
C LYS A 71 4.13 -16.10 4.39
N TRP A 72 3.76 -15.66 3.20
CA TRP A 72 2.69 -16.30 2.43
C TRP A 72 3.08 -17.68 1.90
N LYS A 73 4.37 -17.88 1.61
CA LYS A 73 4.91 -19.16 1.14
C LYS A 73 5.08 -20.18 2.26
N THR A 74 5.53 -19.74 3.45
CA THR A 74 5.86 -20.63 4.57
C THR A 74 4.67 -20.99 5.47
N HIS A 75 3.57 -20.25 5.35
CA HIS A 75 2.33 -20.56 6.05
C HIS A 75 1.23 -20.88 5.03
N PRO A 76 1.40 -21.94 4.23
CA PRO A 76 0.33 -22.46 3.42
C PRO A 76 -0.63 -23.17 4.36
N HIS A 77 -1.72 -22.52 4.81
CA HIS A 77 -2.84 -23.33 5.25
C HIS A 77 -3.32 -24.13 4.03
N PRO A 78 -3.65 -25.44 4.20
CA PRO A 78 -4.24 -26.22 3.13
C PRO A 78 -5.52 -25.50 2.73
N LEU A 79 -5.51 -25.04 1.50
CA LEU A 79 -6.54 -24.22 0.92
C LEU A 79 -7.65 -25.05 0.32
N PRO A 80 -8.87 -24.59 0.38
CA PRO A 80 -9.64 -24.57 -0.84
C PRO A 80 -9.06 -23.44 -1.70
N ALA A 81 -8.67 -23.78 -2.85
CA ALA A 81 -8.01 -23.18 -4.00
C ALA A 81 -7.80 -21.67 -4.11
N GLU A 82 -8.25 -20.73 -3.41
CA GLU A 82 -7.97 -19.30 -3.52
C GLU A 82 -8.27 -18.57 -2.19
N GLY A 83 -7.26 -17.98 -1.57
CA GLY A 83 -7.43 -17.05 -0.44
C GLY A 83 -7.23 -17.60 0.96
N GLY A 84 -6.69 -18.82 1.14
CA GLY A 84 -6.53 -19.42 2.44
C GLY A 84 -5.64 -18.66 3.40
N GLY A 85 -6.08 -18.63 4.64
CA GLY A 85 -5.43 -17.94 5.74
C GLY A 85 -5.77 -16.46 5.86
N ILE A 86 -6.75 -15.95 5.09
CA ILE A 86 -7.34 -14.62 5.34
C ILE A 86 -8.07 -14.66 6.68
N LYS A 87 -7.85 -13.66 7.50
CA LYS A 87 -8.44 -13.55 8.84
C LYS A 87 -8.90 -12.13 9.12
N SER A 88 -9.89 -12.00 9.99
CA SER A 88 -10.31 -10.71 10.51
C SER A 88 -9.61 -10.46 11.85
N LEU A 89 -9.06 -9.28 12.00
CA LEU A 89 -8.41 -8.82 13.22
C LEU A 89 -9.44 -8.28 14.24
N LEU A 90 -10.47 -7.58 13.73
CA LEU A 90 -11.43 -6.87 14.57
C LEU A 90 -12.12 -7.73 15.64
N PRO A 91 -12.58 -8.98 15.36
CA PRO A 91 -13.22 -9.82 16.38
C PRO A 91 -12.27 -10.27 17.49
N SER A 92 -10.96 -10.30 17.23
CA SER A 92 -9.95 -10.73 18.20
C SER A 92 -9.33 -9.58 18.99
N LEU A 93 -9.60 -8.32 18.59
CA LEU A 93 -9.11 -7.13 19.28
C LEU A 93 -10.00 -6.80 20.48
N SER A 94 -9.42 -6.89 21.67
CA SER A 94 -10.01 -6.26 22.86
C SER A 94 -10.04 -4.73 22.69
N ARG A 95 -10.86 -4.06 23.49
CA ARG A 95 -10.93 -2.59 23.51
C ARG A 95 -9.54 -1.97 23.79
N GLU A 96 -8.75 -2.62 24.63
CA GLU A 96 -7.37 -2.23 24.93
C GLU A 96 -6.44 -2.43 23.72
N GLY A 97 -6.57 -3.54 23.00
CA GLY A 97 -5.80 -3.82 21.80
C GLY A 97 -6.07 -2.83 20.66
N MET A 98 -7.31 -2.37 20.51
CA MET A 98 -7.63 -1.28 19.57
C MET A 98 -6.96 0.05 19.97
N GLY A 99 -6.97 0.36 21.28
CA GLY A 99 -6.30 1.57 21.79
C GLY A 99 -4.79 1.53 21.54
N VAL A 100 -4.14 0.40 21.78
CA VAL A 100 -2.71 0.23 21.46
C VAL A 100 -2.45 0.35 19.97
N GLY A 101 -3.26 -0.25 19.11
CA GLY A 101 -3.13 -0.14 17.66
C GLY A 101 -3.23 1.30 17.17
N LEU A 102 -4.22 2.05 17.63
CA LEU A 102 -4.38 3.47 17.30
C LEU A 102 -3.21 4.31 17.82
N PHE A 103 -2.73 4.03 19.03
CA PHE A 103 -1.56 4.71 19.58
C PHE A 103 -0.31 4.46 18.73
N VAL A 104 -0.07 3.22 18.29
CA VAL A 104 1.07 2.88 17.42
C VAL A 104 0.97 3.62 16.08
N ILE A 105 -0.20 3.66 15.46
CA ILE A 105 -0.42 4.42 14.21
C ILE A 105 -0.13 5.92 14.43
N ALA A 106 -0.65 6.51 15.50
CA ALA A 106 -0.43 7.91 15.84
C ALA A 106 1.06 8.21 16.09
N ALA A 107 1.77 7.32 16.78
CA ALA A 107 3.21 7.46 17.03
C ALA A 107 4.03 7.41 15.72
N ILE A 108 3.73 6.44 14.85
CA ILE A 108 4.36 6.35 13.51
C ILE A 108 4.08 7.62 12.71
N TRP A 109 2.83 8.08 12.68
CA TRP A 109 2.44 9.30 12.00
C TRP A 109 3.19 10.52 12.51
N ALA A 110 3.28 10.71 13.83
CA ALA A 110 4.00 11.83 14.44
C ALA A 110 5.50 11.82 14.08
N VAL A 111 6.14 10.65 14.09
CA VAL A 111 7.54 10.50 13.68
C VAL A 111 7.73 10.86 12.21
N ILE A 112 6.89 10.33 11.32
CA ILE A 112 6.98 10.61 9.89
C ILE A 112 6.70 12.09 9.62
N TYR A 113 5.68 12.67 10.27
CA TYR A 113 5.41 14.10 10.16
C TYR A 113 6.61 14.95 10.54
N TRP A 114 7.23 14.64 11.68
CA TRP A 114 8.46 15.33 12.13
C TRP A 114 9.59 15.19 11.11
N LEU A 115 9.82 13.98 10.57
CA LEU A 115 10.82 13.74 9.52
C LEU A 115 10.54 14.56 8.26
N LEU A 116 9.30 14.58 7.78
CA LEU A 116 8.93 15.31 6.57
C LEU A 116 9.11 16.81 6.74
N VAL A 117 8.68 17.37 7.88
CA VAL A 117 8.83 18.81 8.14
C VAL A 117 10.28 19.22 8.31
N THR A 118 11.12 18.34 8.91
CA THR A 118 12.52 18.67 9.23
C THR A 118 13.47 18.45 8.06
N PHE A 119 13.24 17.41 7.25
CA PHE A 119 14.21 16.96 6.25
C PHE A 119 13.72 17.02 4.81
N THR A 120 12.46 17.42 4.56
CA THR A 120 11.90 17.49 3.20
C THR A 120 11.21 18.83 2.95
N ASN A 121 10.98 19.14 1.67
CA ASN A 121 10.24 20.31 1.23
C ASN A 121 8.79 19.97 0.84
N SER A 122 8.15 19.02 1.56
CA SER A 122 6.76 18.66 1.28
C SER A 122 5.84 19.86 1.46
N ASN A 123 4.97 20.11 0.46
CA ASN A 123 3.98 21.18 0.51
C ASN A 123 2.76 20.82 1.37
N VAL A 124 2.56 19.54 1.67
CA VAL A 124 1.42 19.01 2.44
C VAL A 124 1.86 17.93 3.43
N PRO A 125 2.81 18.24 4.34
CA PRO A 125 3.49 17.23 5.15
C PRO A 125 2.53 16.45 6.07
N LEU A 126 1.42 17.07 6.49
CA LEU A 126 0.42 16.42 7.35
C LEU A 126 -0.27 15.26 6.61
N ALA A 127 -0.67 15.48 5.37
CA ALA A 127 -1.38 14.48 4.58
C ALA A 127 -0.40 13.42 4.03
N ASP A 128 0.77 13.82 3.57
CA ASP A 128 1.82 12.90 3.10
C ASP A 128 2.28 11.96 4.25
N SER A 129 2.47 12.49 5.47
CA SER A 129 2.83 11.67 6.63
C SER A 129 1.71 10.73 7.06
N PHE A 130 0.45 11.18 6.98
CA PHE A 130 -0.72 10.36 7.31
C PHE A 130 -0.84 9.17 6.36
N THR A 131 -0.78 9.40 5.04
CA THR A 131 -0.86 8.33 4.04
C THR A 131 0.33 7.38 4.16
N THR A 132 1.54 7.89 4.41
CA THR A 132 2.74 7.06 4.62
C THR A 132 2.61 6.19 5.88
N ALA A 133 2.16 6.74 7.00
CA ALA A 133 1.96 5.99 8.23
C ALA A 133 0.93 4.87 8.06
N LEU A 134 -0.19 5.16 7.42
CA LEU A 134 -1.20 4.15 7.10
C LEU A 134 -0.68 3.09 6.13
N SER A 135 0.11 3.47 5.12
CA SER A 135 0.70 2.53 4.16
C SER A 135 1.67 1.55 4.83
N ILE A 136 2.45 2.01 5.83
CA ILE A 136 3.32 1.15 6.64
C ILE A 136 2.49 0.07 7.36
N VAL A 137 1.38 0.46 7.98
CA VAL A 137 0.49 -0.47 8.67
C VAL A 137 -0.28 -1.35 7.67
N GLY A 138 -0.68 -0.79 6.54
CA GLY A 138 -1.40 -1.48 5.47
C GLY A 138 -0.61 -2.64 4.89
N ILE A 139 0.65 -2.42 4.51
CA ILE A 139 1.50 -3.48 3.96
C ILE A 139 1.82 -4.56 5.01
N TRP A 140 1.96 -4.17 6.28
CA TRP A 140 2.10 -5.13 7.37
C TRP A 140 0.84 -5.98 7.54
N ALA A 141 -0.35 -5.37 7.54
CA ALA A 141 -1.63 -6.07 7.64
C ALA A 141 -1.86 -7.01 6.44
N LEU A 142 -1.49 -6.56 5.23
CA LEU A 142 -1.52 -7.37 4.02
C LEU A 142 -0.59 -8.59 4.11
N ALA A 143 0.66 -8.42 4.58
CA ALA A 143 1.59 -9.52 4.80
C ALA A 143 1.05 -10.57 5.80
N HIS A 144 0.19 -10.16 6.75
CA HIS A 144 -0.48 -11.02 7.71
C HIS A 144 -1.84 -11.54 7.24
N LYS A 145 -2.26 -11.19 6.00
CA LYS A 145 -3.56 -11.54 5.41
C LYS A 145 -4.75 -11.05 6.24
N TYR A 146 -4.64 -9.88 6.86
CA TYR A 146 -5.76 -9.28 7.58
C TYR A 146 -6.76 -8.65 6.60
N LEU A 147 -8.05 -8.92 6.80
CA LEU A 147 -9.12 -8.36 5.98
C LEU A 147 -9.17 -6.83 6.07
N GLU A 148 -8.85 -6.31 7.26
CA GLU A 148 -8.91 -4.88 7.58
C GLU A 148 -7.90 -4.03 6.81
N GLN A 149 -6.90 -4.64 6.20
CA GLN A 149 -5.96 -3.92 5.33
C GLN A 149 -6.67 -3.15 4.21
N TRP A 150 -7.81 -3.66 3.73
CA TRP A 150 -8.60 -2.97 2.70
C TRP A 150 -9.15 -1.62 3.18
N PHE A 151 -9.55 -1.50 4.45
CA PHE A 151 -9.98 -0.21 5.01
C PHE A 151 -8.83 0.79 5.07
N ILE A 152 -7.62 0.31 5.35
CA ILE A 152 -6.42 1.14 5.36
C ILE A 152 -6.14 1.67 3.96
N TRP A 153 -6.19 0.80 2.94
CA TRP A 153 -5.98 1.22 1.54
C TRP A 153 -7.07 2.16 1.05
N ILE A 154 -8.34 1.93 1.39
CA ILE A 154 -9.42 2.87 1.09
C ILE A 154 -9.12 4.25 1.67
N ALA A 155 -8.69 4.33 2.92
CA ALA A 155 -8.35 5.61 3.55
C ALA A 155 -7.16 6.31 2.87
N VAL A 156 -6.09 5.55 2.57
CA VAL A 156 -4.91 6.06 1.86
C VAL A 156 -5.29 6.57 0.49
N ASP A 157 -6.02 5.78 -0.30
CA ASP A 157 -6.36 6.12 -1.68
C ASP A 157 -7.33 7.30 -1.78
N VAL A 158 -8.29 7.42 -0.85
CA VAL A 158 -9.18 8.59 -0.77
C VAL A 158 -8.38 9.86 -0.51
N VAL A 159 -7.51 9.85 0.51
CA VAL A 159 -6.69 11.03 0.85
C VAL A 159 -5.76 11.36 -0.32
N THR A 160 -5.11 10.37 -0.89
CA THR A 160 -4.19 10.55 -2.02
C THR A 160 -4.91 11.08 -3.26
N SER A 161 -6.11 10.57 -3.57
CA SER A 161 -6.93 11.07 -4.67
C SER A 161 -7.25 12.55 -4.49
N VAL A 162 -7.71 12.94 -3.30
CA VAL A 162 -8.01 14.35 -2.97
C VAL A 162 -6.75 15.22 -3.09
N LEU A 163 -5.60 14.75 -2.59
CA LEU A 163 -4.34 15.47 -2.70
C LEU A 163 -3.91 15.70 -4.15
N TYR A 164 -4.07 14.71 -5.01
CA TYR A 164 -3.73 14.86 -6.42
C TYR A 164 -4.70 15.78 -7.17
N PHE A 165 -5.99 15.82 -6.79
CA PHE A 165 -6.90 16.86 -7.29
C PHE A 165 -6.46 18.26 -6.84
N TYR A 166 -6.09 18.43 -5.57
CA TYR A 166 -5.58 19.68 -5.04
C TYR A 166 -4.28 20.14 -5.72
N LYS A 167 -3.41 19.19 -6.08
CA LYS A 167 -2.13 19.45 -6.78
C LYS A 167 -2.30 19.63 -8.31
N ASP A 168 -3.53 19.66 -8.81
CA ASP A 168 -3.87 19.79 -10.24
C ASP A 168 -3.26 18.65 -11.11
N ILE A 169 -3.31 17.42 -10.62
CA ILE A 169 -2.87 16.21 -11.31
C ILE A 169 -4.05 15.24 -11.48
N PRO A 170 -5.04 15.57 -12.34
CA PRO A 170 -6.32 14.86 -12.38
C PRO A 170 -6.18 13.41 -12.83
N PHE A 171 -5.18 13.08 -13.65
CA PHE A 171 -4.94 11.70 -14.09
C PHE A 171 -4.59 10.77 -12.91
N LYS A 172 -3.65 11.18 -12.07
CA LYS A 172 -3.31 10.42 -10.84
C LYS A 172 -4.47 10.38 -9.86
N ALA A 173 -5.16 11.50 -9.66
CA ALA A 173 -6.34 11.58 -8.81
C ALA A 173 -7.40 10.53 -9.21
N SER A 174 -7.70 10.43 -10.51
CA SER A 174 -8.65 9.45 -11.06
C SER A 174 -8.17 8.01 -10.88
N LEU A 175 -6.85 7.75 -10.99
CA LEU A 175 -6.27 6.43 -10.75
C LEU A 175 -6.45 5.99 -9.30
N TYR A 176 -6.20 6.87 -8.32
CA TYR A 176 -6.40 6.56 -6.91
C TYR A 176 -7.89 6.43 -6.55
N ALA A 177 -8.77 7.21 -7.19
CA ALA A 177 -10.21 7.00 -7.08
C ALA A 177 -10.64 5.61 -7.59
N LEU A 178 -10.04 5.12 -8.67
CA LEU A 178 -10.25 3.76 -9.16
C LEU A 178 -9.76 2.71 -8.14
N TYR A 179 -8.61 2.96 -7.48
CA TYR A 179 -8.10 2.06 -6.44
C TYR A 179 -9.04 1.96 -5.25
N VAL A 180 -9.71 3.06 -4.83
CA VAL A 180 -10.77 3.02 -3.81
C VAL A 180 -11.88 2.04 -4.22
N VAL A 181 -12.34 2.11 -5.46
CA VAL A 181 -13.39 1.21 -5.96
C VAL A 181 -12.93 -0.24 -5.93
N ILE A 182 -11.71 -0.51 -6.41
CA ILE A 182 -11.14 -1.87 -6.41
C ILE A 182 -10.95 -2.38 -4.98
N ALA A 183 -10.53 -1.52 -4.04
CA ALA A 183 -10.34 -1.89 -2.64
C ALA A 183 -11.68 -2.27 -1.95
N ILE A 184 -12.77 -1.57 -2.26
CA ILE A 184 -14.11 -1.94 -1.77
C ILE A 184 -14.50 -3.34 -2.27
N PHE A 185 -14.32 -3.62 -3.55
CA PHE A 185 -14.59 -4.96 -4.10
C PHE A 185 -13.62 -6.01 -3.57
N GLY A 186 -12.36 -5.64 -3.32
CA GLY A 186 -11.36 -6.50 -2.67
C GLY A 186 -11.78 -6.92 -1.27
N TYR A 187 -12.24 -5.97 -0.46
CA TYR A 187 -12.80 -6.25 0.85
C TYR A 187 -13.98 -7.25 0.78
N LEU A 188 -14.94 -6.99 -0.11
CA LEU A 188 -16.11 -7.85 -0.27
C LEU A 188 -15.72 -9.25 -0.71
N LYS A 189 -14.75 -9.38 -1.60
CA LYS A 189 -14.23 -10.67 -2.07
C LYS A 189 -13.51 -11.42 -0.94
N TRP A 190 -12.58 -10.77 -0.24
CA TRP A 190 -11.83 -11.39 0.85
C TRP A 190 -12.74 -11.80 2.01
N ARG A 191 -13.76 -11.00 2.32
CA ARG A 191 -14.78 -11.35 3.32
C ARG A 191 -15.55 -12.63 2.95
N LYS A 192 -15.87 -12.82 1.68
CA LYS A 192 -16.50 -14.07 1.20
C LYS A 192 -15.56 -15.27 1.35
N MET A 193 -14.25 -15.07 1.11
CA MET A 193 -13.24 -16.14 1.25
C MET A 193 -13.03 -16.60 2.71
N ILE A 194 -13.34 -15.74 3.70
CA ILE A 194 -13.30 -16.12 5.13
C ILE A 194 -14.50 -17.01 5.50
N ASN A 195 -15.65 -16.75 4.89
CA ASN A 195 -16.92 -17.37 5.27
C ASN A 195 -17.22 -18.68 4.52
N ASN A 196 -16.40 -19.02 3.52
CA ASN A 196 -16.47 -20.28 2.76
C ASN A 196 -15.42 -21.28 3.25
#